data_44fa97aacbdc0026c773cdd899eef3d9
#
_entry.id   44fa97aacbdc0026c773cdd899eef3d9
#
_cell.length_a   1.000
_cell.length_b   1.000
_cell.length_c   1.000
_cell.angle_alpha   90.00
_cell.angle_beta   90.00
_cell.angle_gamma   90.00
#
_symmetry.space_group_name_H-M   'P 1'
#
loop_
_entity.id
_entity.type
_entity.pdbx_description
1 polymer ?
#
loop_
_entity_poly.entity_id
_entity_poly.type
_entity_poly.pdbx_seq_one_letter_code
_entity_poly.pdbx_strand_id
1 'polypeptide(L)'
;VTMIKFFLFLLFINLPSESKLKKAIKKYEKGKYDKAIDILKTKNKSKNYDHYFYLGHSYSFVGKNELSILYYDTAINLNNQKDIAFFERGISYFLLGNSRKALDDINTAILINSENANYLINRGTIYYDLGMIDSACNDWQNAINMDNDVIDYSIIEINCN
;
A
#
# COMPACT_ATOMS: atom_id res chain seq x y z
N VAL A 1 -40.50 -30.69 -9.22
CA VAL A 1 -40.75 -29.41 -8.54
C VAL A 1 -39.79 -29.17 -7.35
N THR A 2 -38.90 -30.12 -7.02
CA THR A 2 -38.07 -30.09 -5.78
C THR A 2 -36.61 -29.66 -5.99
N MET A 3 -36.15 -29.47 -7.24
CA MET A 3 -34.74 -29.08 -7.48
C MET A 3 -34.50 -27.57 -7.66
N ILE A 4 -35.52 -26.76 -7.82
CA ILE A 4 -35.36 -25.30 -8.04
C ILE A 4 -35.23 -24.55 -6.73
N LYS A 5 -35.64 -25.11 -5.58
CA LYS A 5 -35.48 -24.43 -4.27
C LYS A 5 -34.08 -24.49 -3.68
N PHE A 6 -33.21 -25.38 -4.17
CA PHE A 6 -31.83 -25.50 -3.66
C PHE A 6 -30.86 -24.50 -4.29
N PHE A 7 -31.19 -23.97 -5.48
CA PHE A 7 -30.32 -23.02 -6.20
C PHE A 7 -30.48 -21.56 -5.75
N LEU A 8 -31.59 -21.22 -5.11
CA LEU A 8 -31.88 -19.86 -4.62
C LEU A 8 -31.34 -19.58 -3.20
N PHE A 9 -30.87 -20.62 -2.49
CA PHE A 9 -30.30 -20.44 -1.13
C PHE A 9 -28.81 -20.07 -1.13
N LEU A 10 -28.14 -20.18 -2.30
CA LEU A 10 -26.70 -19.83 -2.45
C LEU A 10 -26.45 -18.37 -2.83
N LEU A 11 -27.51 -17.56 -3.06
CA LEU A 11 -27.37 -16.18 -3.53
C LEU A 11 -27.45 -15.11 -2.44
N PHE A 12 -27.58 -15.49 -1.14
CA PHE A 12 -27.70 -14.53 -0.05
C PHE A 12 -26.82 -14.85 1.16
N ILE A 13 -25.63 -15.44 0.96
CA ILE A 13 -24.62 -15.37 1.98
C ILE A 13 -23.79 -14.09 1.70
N ASN A 14 -24.38 -12.92 1.97
CA ASN A 14 -23.58 -11.74 2.32
C ASN A 14 -22.80 -12.10 3.58
N LEU A 15 -21.58 -12.60 3.38
CA LEU A 15 -20.70 -12.97 4.48
C LEU A 15 -20.57 -11.75 5.41
N PRO A 16 -20.83 -11.90 6.72
CA PRO A 16 -20.73 -10.78 7.66
C PRO A 16 -19.36 -10.09 7.64
N SER A 17 -18.33 -10.76 7.11
CA SER A 17 -16.99 -10.22 6.86
C SER A 17 -16.96 -9.15 5.76
N GLU A 18 -17.71 -9.31 4.67
CA GLU A 18 -17.73 -8.35 3.55
C GLU A 18 -18.42 -7.04 3.93
N SER A 19 -19.50 -7.11 4.69
CA SER A 19 -20.20 -5.91 5.18
C SER A 19 -19.33 -5.10 6.15
N LYS A 20 -18.52 -5.77 6.99
CA LYS A 20 -17.57 -5.13 7.90
C LYS A 20 -16.44 -4.47 7.14
N LEU A 21 -15.86 -5.13 6.13
CA LEU A 21 -14.82 -4.58 5.29
C LEU A 21 -15.30 -3.30 4.59
N LYS A 22 -16.43 -3.32 3.92
CA LYS A 22 -17.03 -2.12 3.29
C LYS A 22 -17.22 -0.98 4.28
N LYS A 23 -17.69 -1.28 5.50
CA LYS A 23 -17.85 -0.27 6.56
C LYS A 23 -16.50 0.30 7.00
N ALA A 24 -15.46 -0.51 7.12
CA ALA A 24 -14.12 -0.08 7.47
C ALA A 24 -13.50 0.81 6.40
N ILE A 25 -13.57 0.40 5.12
CA ILE A 25 -13.10 1.18 3.98
C ILE A 25 -13.78 2.56 3.97
N LYS A 26 -15.10 2.64 4.17
CA LYS A 26 -15.80 3.91 4.27
C LYS A 26 -15.33 4.79 5.44
N LYS A 27 -14.81 4.20 6.52
CA LYS A 27 -14.20 4.97 7.62
C LYS A 27 -12.80 5.44 7.26
N TYR A 28 -12.01 4.58 6.62
CA TYR A 28 -10.69 4.89 6.09
C TYR A 28 -10.75 6.07 5.10
N GLU A 29 -11.61 6.01 4.07
CA GLU A 29 -11.82 7.08 3.07
C GLU A 29 -12.20 8.44 3.69
N LYS A 30 -12.76 8.43 4.90
CA LYS A 30 -13.10 9.64 5.67
C LYS A 30 -12.00 10.07 6.65
N GLY A 31 -10.79 9.51 6.54
CA GLY A 31 -9.67 9.78 7.44
C GLY A 31 -9.89 9.30 8.88
N LYS A 32 -10.89 8.44 9.13
CA LYS A 32 -11.21 7.92 10.47
C LYS A 32 -10.49 6.60 10.70
N TYR A 33 -9.14 6.63 10.67
CA TYR A 33 -8.29 5.45 10.68
C TYR A 33 -8.45 4.59 11.93
N ASP A 34 -8.51 5.19 13.12
CA ASP A 34 -8.76 4.42 14.36
C ASP A 34 -10.09 3.63 14.30
N LYS A 35 -11.15 4.25 13.73
CA LYS A 35 -12.43 3.56 13.57
C LYS A 35 -12.37 2.46 12.51
N ALA A 36 -11.55 2.61 11.48
CA ALA A 36 -11.29 1.54 10.50
C ALA A 36 -10.55 0.38 11.18
N ILE A 37 -9.51 0.67 11.95
CA ILE A 37 -8.76 -0.31 12.75
C ILE A 37 -9.70 -1.10 13.68
N ASP A 38 -10.53 -0.43 14.46
CA ASP A 38 -11.47 -1.06 15.39
C ASP A 38 -12.42 -2.05 14.69
N ILE A 39 -12.87 -1.70 13.48
CA ILE A 39 -13.75 -2.55 12.68
C ILE A 39 -12.99 -3.75 12.11
N LEU A 40 -11.75 -3.55 11.63
CA LEU A 40 -10.93 -4.58 10.98
C LEU A 40 -10.23 -5.48 11.99
N LYS A 41 -9.90 -5.00 13.18
CA LYS A 41 -9.24 -5.76 14.25
C LYS A 41 -10.19 -6.79 14.85
N THR A 42 -10.48 -7.85 14.09
CA THR A 42 -11.36 -8.93 14.50
C THR A 42 -10.56 -10.14 14.99
N LYS A 43 -11.15 -10.97 15.88
CA LYS A 43 -10.51 -12.20 16.37
C LYS A 43 -10.37 -13.29 15.29
N ASN A 44 -11.18 -13.23 14.23
CA ASN A 44 -11.17 -14.23 13.17
C ASN A 44 -10.19 -13.82 12.07
N LYS A 45 -9.31 -14.76 11.67
CA LYS A 45 -8.40 -14.57 10.53
C LYS A 45 -9.22 -14.42 9.24
N SER A 46 -9.05 -13.29 8.55
CA SER A 46 -9.61 -13.07 7.23
C SER A 46 -8.74 -13.79 6.18
N LYS A 47 -9.34 -14.20 5.06
CA LYS A 47 -8.62 -14.65 3.85
C LYS A 47 -8.67 -13.60 2.74
N ASN A 48 -9.01 -12.36 3.07
CA ASN A 48 -9.18 -11.28 2.10
C ASN A 48 -7.97 -10.33 2.17
N TYR A 49 -7.32 -10.12 1.01
CA TYR A 49 -6.20 -9.19 0.85
C TYR A 49 -6.57 -7.78 1.33
N ASP A 50 -7.72 -7.23 0.87
CA ASP A 50 -8.11 -5.85 1.19
C ASP A 50 -8.31 -5.63 2.69
N HIS A 51 -8.77 -6.66 3.41
CA HIS A 51 -8.90 -6.59 4.87
C HIS A 51 -7.57 -6.23 5.53
N TYR A 52 -6.50 -6.95 5.18
CA TYR A 52 -5.19 -6.74 5.77
C TYR A 52 -4.48 -5.52 5.17
N PHE A 53 -4.67 -5.24 3.89
CA PHE A 53 -4.16 -4.03 3.26
C PHE A 53 -4.70 -2.76 3.95
N TYR A 54 -6.02 -2.61 4.06
CA TYR A 54 -6.62 -1.44 4.72
C TYR A 54 -6.33 -1.37 6.22
N LEU A 55 -6.12 -2.51 6.88
CA LEU A 55 -5.69 -2.54 8.28
C LEU A 55 -4.26 -2.03 8.42
N GLY A 56 -3.33 -2.52 7.59
CA GLY A 56 -1.94 -2.04 7.53
C GLY A 56 -1.87 -0.56 7.20
N HIS A 57 -2.61 -0.12 6.18
CA HIS A 57 -2.65 1.26 5.74
C HIS A 57 -3.23 2.20 6.81
N SER A 58 -4.29 1.77 7.52
CA SER A 58 -4.82 2.53 8.65
C SER A 58 -3.80 2.66 9.79
N TYR A 59 -2.99 1.62 10.07
CA TYR A 59 -1.92 1.70 11.06
C TYR A 59 -0.78 2.63 10.64
N SER A 60 -0.42 2.65 9.35
CA SER A 60 0.56 3.60 8.81
C SER A 60 0.12 5.04 9.04
N PHE A 61 -1.13 5.39 8.72
CA PHE A 61 -1.69 6.73 8.93
C PHE A 61 -1.76 7.18 10.40
N VAL A 62 -1.81 6.26 11.34
CA VAL A 62 -1.73 6.58 12.78
C VAL A 62 -0.31 6.45 13.33
N GLY A 63 0.71 6.33 12.47
CA GLY A 63 2.13 6.31 12.82
C GLY A 63 2.61 5.01 13.47
N LYS A 64 1.85 3.91 13.36
CA LYS A 64 2.21 2.61 13.95
C LYS A 64 2.83 1.70 12.88
N ASN A 65 4.03 2.09 12.41
CA ASN A 65 4.67 1.51 11.23
C ASN A 65 5.03 0.02 11.41
N GLU A 66 5.39 -0.45 12.60
CA GLU A 66 5.64 -1.88 12.85
C GLU A 66 4.38 -2.73 12.66
N LEU A 67 3.22 -2.24 13.13
CA LEU A 67 1.95 -2.92 12.92
C LEU A 67 1.52 -2.85 11.46
N SER A 68 1.77 -1.73 10.79
CA SER A 68 1.52 -1.57 9.36
C SER A 68 2.27 -2.64 8.56
N ILE A 69 3.57 -2.82 8.80
CA ILE A 69 4.40 -3.85 8.16
C ILE A 69 3.82 -5.26 8.38
N LEU A 70 3.47 -5.59 9.63
CA LEU A 70 2.89 -6.91 9.98
C LEU A 70 1.63 -7.23 9.13
N TYR A 71 0.78 -6.24 8.93
CA TYR A 71 -0.46 -6.44 8.18
C TYR A 71 -0.25 -6.41 6.67
N TYR A 72 0.70 -5.60 6.16
CA TYR A 72 1.11 -5.68 4.76
C TYR A 72 1.77 -7.02 4.43
N ASP A 73 2.61 -7.58 5.32
CA ASP A 73 3.15 -8.94 5.17
C ASP A 73 2.02 -9.96 4.97
N THR A 74 0.96 -9.84 5.78
CA THR A 74 -0.19 -10.74 5.67
C THR A 74 -0.94 -10.53 4.35
N ALA A 75 -1.12 -9.29 3.90
CA ALA A 75 -1.75 -8.97 2.63
C ALA A 75 -0.94 -9.52 1.44
N ILE A 76 0.38 -9.30 1.43
CA ILE A 76 1.30 -9.79 0.40
C ILE A 76 1.29 -11.32 0.33
N ASN A 77 1.27 -12.01 1.48
CA ASN A 77 1.16 -13.48 1.52
C ASN A 77 -0.17 -13.99 0.95
N LEU A 78 -1.22 -13.19 0.97
CA LEU A 78 -2.51 -13.52 0.37
C LEU A 78 -2.56 -13.21 -1.13
N ASN A 79 -1.88 -12.16 -1.57
CA ASN A 79 -1.75 -11.80 -2.98
C ASN A 79 -0.48 -10.96 -3.22
N ASN A 80 0.54 -11.61 -3.76
CA ASN A 80 1.83 -10.99 -4.07
C ASN A 80 1.89 -10.32 -5.46
N GLN A 81 0.79 -10.23 -6.19
CA GLN A 81 0.71 -9.50 -7.47
C GLN A 81 0.19 -8.06 -7.30
N LYS A 82 0.00 -7.61 -6.07
CA LYS A 82 -0.46 -6.26 -5.75
C LYS A 82 0.74 -5.38 -5.38
N ASP A 83 1.18 -4.58 -6.35
CA ASP A 83 2.28 -3.62 -6.27
C ASP A 83 2.15 -2.68 -5.05
N ILE A 84 0.95 -2.16 -4.83
CA ILE A 84 0.67 -1.18 -3.78
C ILE A 84 1.01 -1.67 -2.38
N ALA A 85 0.87 -2.97 -2.07
CA ALA A 85 1.19 -3.47 -0.74
C ALA A 85 2.69 -3.51 -0.47
N PHE A 86 3.51 -3.81 -1.49
CA PHE A 86 4.96 -3.70 -1.39
C PHE A 86 5.37 -2.24 -1.23
N PHE A 87 4.83 -1.35 -2.06
CA PHE A 87 5.13 0.08 -1.98
C PHE A 87 4.85 0.64 -0.57
N GLU A 88 3.66 0.44 -0.04
CA GLU A 88 3.25 0.95 1.28
C GLU A 88 4.06 0.31 2.43
N ARG A 89 4.44 -0.97 2.31
CA ARG A 89 5.34 -1.61 3.26
C ARG A 89 6.75 -1.00 3.18
N GLY A 90 7.23 -0.72 1.98
CA GLY A 90 8.48 -0.02 1.73
C GLY A 90 8.52 1.35 2.40
N ILE A 91 7.47 2.15 2.25
CA ILE A 91 7.34 3.43 2.96
C ILE A 91 7.36 3.24 4.48
N SER A 92 6.67 2.22 5.00
CA SER A 92 6.69 1.94 6.44
C SER A 92 8.09 1.53 6.94
N TYR A 93 8.87 0.78 6.13
CA TYR A 93 10.27 0.48 6.44
C TYR A 93 11.14 1.73 6.42
N PHE A 94 10.96 2.62 5.45
CA PHE A 94 11.71 3.87 5.36
C PHE A 94 11.47 4.76 6.58
N LEU A 95 10.21 4.92 6.99
CA LEU A 95 9.83 5.69 8.18
C LEU A 95 10.43 5.12 9.49
N LEU A 96 10.79 3.84 9.50
CA LEU A 96 11.51 3.19 10.61
C LEU A 96 13.04 3.22 10.43
N GLY A 97 13.58 3.96 9.45
CA GLY A 97 15.01 4.05 9.15
C GLY A 97 15.60 2.81 8.47
N ASN A 98 14.78 1.92 7.94
CA ASN A 98 15.25 0.70 7.28
C ASN A 98 15.25 0.85 5.75
N SER A 99 16.06 1.79 5.25
CA SER A 99 16.11 2.20 3.85
C SER A 99 16.43 1.04 2.89
N ARG A 100 17.22 0.03 3.31
CA ARG A 100 17.52 -1.14 2.47
C ARG A 100 16.26 -1.97 2.18
N LYS A 101 15.47 -2.32 3.22
CA LYS A 101 14.22 -3.04 3.03
C LYS A 101 13.18 -2.21 2.27
N ALA A 102 13.18 -0.91 2.48
CA ALA A 102 12.34 0.02 1.73
C ALA A 102 12.63 -0.06 0.22
N LEU A 103 13.93 0.00 -0.17
CA LEU A 103 14.34 -0.13 -1.56
C LEU A 103 13.96 -1.48 -2.17
N ASP A 104 14.15 -2.59 -1.43
CA ASP A 104 13.78 -3.92 -1.88
C ASP A 104 12.28 -4.01 -2.23
N ASP A 105 11.45 -3.46 -1.36
CA ASP A 105 10.00 -3.44 -1.54
C ASP A 105 9.56 -2.52 -2.68
N ILE A 106 10.09 -1.29 -2.75
CA ILE A 106 9.75 -0.36 -3.84
C ILE A 106 10.23 -0.89 -5.18
N ASN A 107 11.40 -1.52 -5.25
CA ASN A 107 11.86 -2.19 -6.47
C ASN A 107 10.89 -3.30 -6.89
N THR A 108 10.37 -4.07 -5.93
CA THR A 108 9.34 -5.09 -6.22
C THR A 108 8.05 -4.45 -6.75
N ALA A 109 7.60 -3.34 -6.17
CA ALA A 109 6.44 -2.61 -6.65
C ALA A 109 6.63 -2.11 -8.10
N ILE A 110 7.81 -1.56 -8.42
CA ILE A 110 8.17 -1.11 -9.78
C ILE A 110 8.20 -2.28 -10.77
N LEU A 111 8.72 -3.45 -10.36
CA LEU A 111 8.72 -4.65 -11.21
C LEU A 111 7.30 -5.13 -11.54
N ILE A 112 6.35 -4.99 -10.63
CA ILE A 112 4.95 -5.38 -10.85
C ILE A 112 4.22 -4.33 -11.69
N ASN A 113 4.49 -3.03 -11.43
CA ASN A 113 3.85 -1.90 -12.11
C ASN A 113 4.88 -0.80 -12.38
N SER A 114 5.47 -0.84 -13.56
CA SER A 114 6.50 0.11 -13.98
C SER A 114 5.96 1.47 -14.42
N GLU A 115 4.62 1.62 -14.54
CA GLU A 115 4.00 2.85 -15.04
C GLU A 115 3.62 3.84 -13.93
N ASN A 116 3.89 3.51 -12.67
CA ASN A 116 3.56 4.39 -11.55
C ASN A 116 4.73 5.29 -11.18
N ALA A 117 4.70 6.53 -11.66
CA ALA A 117 5.74 7.55 -11.43
C ALA A 117 5.99 7.80 -9.91
N ASN A 118 4.97 7.67 -9.05
CA ASN A 118 5.13 7.85 -7.61
C ASN A 118 6.13 6.85 -6.99
N TYR A 119 6.28 5.65 -7.55
CA TYR A 119 7.26 4.69 -7.04
C TYR A 119 8.69 5.16 -7.29
N LEU A 120 8.95 5.75 -8.46
CA LEU A 120 10.25 6.34 -8.78
C LEU A 120 10.55 7.55 -7.89
N ILE A 121 9.56 8.43 -7.67
CA ILE A 121 9.73 9.58 -6.76
C ILE A 121 10.15 9.13 -5.38
N ASN A 122 9.44 8.18 -4.81
CA ASN A 122 9.73 7.70 -3.45
C ASN A 122 11.06 6.94 -3.40
N ARG A 123 11.41 6.15 -4.42
CA ARG A 123 12.72 5.51 -4.50
C ARG A 123 13.85 6.54 -4.61
N GLY A 124 13.68 7.56 -5.45
CA GLY A 124 14.61 8.68 -5.55
C GLY A 124 14.80 9.39 -4.22
N THR A 125 13.72 9.63 -3.48
CA THR A 125 13.79 10.23 -2.14
C THR A 125 14.59 9.37 -1.16
N ILE A 126 14.43 8.05 -1.21
CA ILE A 126 15.23 7.13 -0.38
C ILE A 126 16.70 7.13 -0.81
N TYR A 127 17.00 7.16 -2.13
CA TYR A 127 18.36 7.28 -2.63
C TYR A 127 19.01 8.59 -2.19
N TYR A 128 18.27 9.71 -2.23
CA TYR A 128 18.74 11.00 -1.78
C TYR A 128 19.10 10.98 -0.28
N ASP A 129 18.25 10.43 0.56
CA ASP A 129 18.48 10.25 2.00
C ASP A 129 19.73 9.40 2.29
N LEU A 130 20.04 8.45 1.40
CA LEU A 130 21.25 7.61 1.47
C LEU A 130 22.50 8.29 0.86
N GLY A 131 22.41 9.52 0.36
CA GLY A 131 23.50 10.22 -0.31
C GLY A 131 23.79 9.74 -1.74
N MET A 132 22.92 8.93 -2.32
CA MET A 132 23.05 8.39 -3.69
C MET A 132 22.42 9.36 -4.69
N ILE A 133 23.00 10.55 -4.81
CA ILE A 133 22.40 11.69 -5.52
C ILE A 133 22.12 11.37 -7.00
N ASP A 134 23.08 10.76 -7.71
CA ASP A 134 22.90 10.41 -9.14
C ASP A 134 21.71 9.47 -9.36
N SER A 135 21.53 8.50 -8.46
CA SER A 135 20.40 7.57 -8.51
C SER A 135 19.08 8.26 -8.23
N ALA A 136 19.05 9.16 -7.25
CA ALA A 136 17.88 9.96 -6.93
C ALA A 136 17.46 10.83 -8.12
N CYS A 137 18.42 11.55 -8.73
CA CYS A 137 18.17 12.42 -9.89
C CYS A 137 17.66 11.64 -11.09
N ASN A 138 18.24 10.47 -11.35
CA ASN A 138 17.76 9.60 -12.43
C ASN A 138 16.31 9.15 -12.20
N ASP A 139 15.94 8.75 -11.00
CA ASP A 139 14.58 8.33 -10.69
C ASP A 139 13.59 9.49 -10.80
N TRP A 140 13.92 10.67 -10.28
CA TRP A 140 13.07 11.86 -10.37
C TRP A 140 12.89 12.33 -11.80
N GLN A 141 13.96 12.32 -12.62
CA GLN A 141 13.86 12.67 -14.04
C GLN A 141 12.98 11.68 -14.81
N ASN A 142 13.12 10.38 -14.53
CA ASN A 142 12.27 9.38 -15.15
C ASN A 142 10.80 9.55 -14.72
N ALA A 143 10.52 9.87 -13.45
CA ALA A 143 9.17 10.14 -12.98
C ALA A 143 8.52 11.32 -13.72
N ILE A 144 9.26 12.42 -13.92
CA ILE A 144 8.78 13.58 -14.70
C ILE A 144 8.51 13.21 -16.16
N ASN A 145 9.36 12.40 -16.77
CA ASN A 145 9.14 11.96 -18.15
C ASN A 145 7.87 11.09 -18.29
N MET A 146 7.46 10.44 -17.22
CA MET A 146 6.21 9.65 -17.16
C MET A 146 4.98 10.52 -16.89
N ASP A 147 5.11 11.50 -16.00
CA ASP A 147 4.04 12.41 -15.59
C ASP A 147 4.64 13.74 -15.14
N ASN A 148 4.45 14.78 -15.95
CA ASN A 148 5.05 16.09 -15.71
C ASN A 148 4.54 16.79 -14.45
N ASP A 149 3.36 16.42 -13.93
CA ASP A 149 2.74 17.08 -12.79
C ASP A 149 3.04 16.37 -11.44
N VAL A 150 3.81 15.28 -11.50
CA VAL A 150 3.99 14.36 -10.36
C VAL A 150 5.00 14.87 -9.33
N ILE A 151 5.91 15.76 -9.69
CA ILE A 151 6.97 16.30 -8.81
C ILE A 151 7.21 17.78 -9.07
N ASP A 152 7.58 18.50 -8.02
CA ASP A 152 8.06 19.87 -8.14
C ASP A 152 9.46 19.89 -8.78
N TYR A 153 9.59 20.51 -9.93
CA TYR A 153 10.86 20.63 -10.68
C TYR A 153 11.98 21.29 -9.88
N SER A 154 11.65 22.12 -8.89
CA SER A 154 12.64 22.79 -8.02
C SER A 154 13.51 21.78 -7.27
N ILE A 155 13.00 20.59 -6.95
CA ILE A 155 13.75 19.52 -6.28
C ILE A 155 14.92 19.08 -7.17
N ILE A 156 14.68 18.95 -8.48
CA ILE A 156 15.73 18.54 -9.44
C ILE A 156 16.72 19.68 -9.67
N GLU A 157 16.25 20.91 -9.88
CA GLU A 157 17.11 22.06 -10.10
C GLU A 157 18.07 22.29 -8.93
N ILE A 158 17.63 22.09 -7.69
CA ILE A 158 18.45 22.30 -6.49
C ILE A 158 19.44 21.16 -6.26
N ASN A 159 19.04 19.91 -6.52
CA ASN A 159 19.78 18.74 -6.07
C ASN A 159 20.51 17.97 -7.17
N CYS A 160 20.20 18.23 -8.46
CA CYS A 160 20.68 17.43 -9.58
C CYS A 160 21.58 18.20 -10.58
N ASN A 161 22.07 19.36 -10.21
CA ASN A 161 23.00 20.17 -11.03
C ASN A 161 24.44 20.00 -10.61
#